data_007bfc6f9ed27ae2f23d44f8de4a3162
#
_entry.id   007bfc6f9ed27ae2f23d44f8de4a3162
#
_cell.length_a   1.000
_cell.length_b   1.000
_cell.length_c   1.000
_cell.angle_alpha   90.00
_cell.angle_beta   90.00
_cell.angle_gamma   90.00
#
_symmetry.space_group_name_H-M   'P 1'
#
loop_
_entity.id
_entity.type
_entity.pdbx_description
1 polymer ?
#
loop_
_entity_poly.entity_id
_entity_poly.type
_entity_poly.pdbx_seq_one_letter_code
_entity_poly.pdbx_strand_id
1 'polypeptide(L)'
;MTRRLFPITFVAALILTCSLVDGVTLFFTSNPSVNTTAPTGALTGSGWQYEGQFGPFLGTAISPHHFITVKHVGMASDVFSYQGVNYPIVQYFDDPGSELRIFEVAGTLPTYAPLYSRSDELGRGLVVIGRGTQRGAPIYQGTKLCGWEWGPTDMVQRWGENQVSDAYGYILYAAFDENGKPNEAHLSSGDSGGAVFINDGGTWKLAGINFSVDGPFSTTPTGSSFNAMLFDARGLYNCFGQLITDSAPVPSGFYALRISAQLPWIQSVISPPAPTPTPTPTPTPVPTATPTPTPNPTPTPTPTATPTP
;
A
#
# COMPACT_ATOMS: atom_id res chain seq x y z
N MET A 1 -4.43 1.61 -33.78
CA MET A 1 -3.03 1.26 -33.44
C MET A 1 -3.08 0.18 -32.38
N THR A 2 -2.79 -1.06 -32.77
CA THR A 2 -2.85 -2.23 -31.88
C THR A 2 -1.53 -2.33 -31.12
N ARG A 3 -1.50 -1.89 -29.87
CA ARG A 3 -0.34 -2.14 -28.97
C ARG A 3 -0.25 -3.66 -28.75
N ARG A 4 0.87 -4.24 -29.12
CA ARG A 4 1.18 -5.63 -28.78
C ARG A 4 1.54 -5.68 -27.30
N LEU A 5 0.66 -6.27 -26.50
CA LEU A 5 0.92 -6.67 -25.12
C LEU A 5 2.01 -7.77 -25.15
N PHE A 6 3.15 -7.49 -24.55
CA PHE A 6 4.10 -8.54 -24.22
C PHE A 6 3.53 -9.36 -23.06
N PRO A 7 3.51 -10.69 -23.12
CA PRO A 7 3.12 -11.48 -21.98
C PRO A 7 4.20 -11.32 -20.89
N ILE A 8 3.87 -10.60 -19.83
CA ILE A 8 4.69 -10.57 -18.61
C ILE A 8 4.50 -11.91 -17.93
N THR A 9 5.43 -12.83 -18.16
CA THR A 9 5.54 -14.04 -17.38
C THR A 9 6.04 -13.64 -15.99
N PHE A 10 5.20 -13.77 -15.00
CA PHE A 10 5.52 -13.50 -13.61
C PHE A 10 6.61 -14.48 -13.15
N VAL A 11 7.83 -14.03 -13.15
CA VAL A 11 8.94 -14.72 -12.50
C VAL A 11 9.03 -14.12 -11.10
N ALA A 12 8.81 -14.95 -10.09
CA ALA A 12 9.08 -14.60 -8.70
C ALA A 12 10.53 -14.08 -8.63
N ALA A 13 10.68 -12.78 -8.43
CA ALA A 13 11.97 -12.12 -8.35
C ALA A 13 12.72 -12.65 -7.13
N LEU A 14 13.87 -13.24 -7.38
CA LEU A 14 14.88 -13.53 -6.39
C LEU A 14 15.29 -12.20 -5.75
N ILE A 15 14.88 -11.98 -4.50
CA ILE A 15 15.25 -10.80 -3.72
C ILE A 15 16.75 -10.91 -3.44
N LEU A 16 17.55 -10.27 -4.28
CA LEU A 16 18.94 -10.00 -3.94
C LEU A 16 18.94 -8.80 -2.98
N THR A 17 19.33 -9.05 -1.74
CA THR A 17 19.60 -8.03 -0.74
C THR A 17 20.70 -7.10 -1.25
N CYS A 18 20.33 -5.95 -1.78
CA CYS A 18 21.23 -4.82 -1.92
C CYS A 18 20.69 -3.68 -1.08
N SER A 19 21.46 -3.31 -0.10
CA SER A 19 21.21 -2.24 0.84
C SER A 19 21.23 -0.89 0.14
N LEU A 20 20.40 0.06 0.64
CA LEU A 20 20.47 1.52 0.49
C LEU A 20 19.54 2.13 -0.60
N VAL A 21 18.69 2.80 -0.27
CA VAL A 21 17.64 3.72 0.17
C VAL A 21 17.65 5.02 -0.66
N ASP A 22 16.41 5.53 -1.21
CA ASP A 22 16.26 6.98 -1.40
C ASP A 22 15.24 7.51 -2.44
N GLY A 23 14.88 8.79 -2.42
CA GLY A 23 13.74 9.60 -2.87
C GLY A 23 13.27 9.61 -4.35
N VAL A 24 12.01 10.04 -4.57
CA VAL A 24 11.41 10.32 -5.89
C VAL A 24 12.33 11.18 -6.77
N THR A 25 12.58 10.77 -8.00
CA THR A 25 13.49 11.46 -8.92
C THR A 25 12.73 12.23 -9.98
N LEU A 26 13.08 13.53 -10.15
CA LEU A 26 12.38 14.45 -11.04
C LEU A 26 13.05 14.56 -12.40
N PHE A 27 12.25 14.65 -13.48
CA PHE A 27 12.73 14.83 -14.85
C PHE A 27 13.44 16.17 -15.04
N PHE A 28 12.85 17.28 -14.54
CA PHE A 28 13.30 18.63 -14.89
C PHE A 28 14.46 19.15 -14.07
N THR A 29 14.84 18.47 -12.98
CA THR A 29 15.89 18.97 -12.10
C THR A 29 16.70 17.86 -11.44
N SER A 30 17.99 18.13 -11.25
CA SER A 30 18.85 17.33 -10.38
C SER A 30 19.07 18.01 -9.00
N ASN A 31 18.39 19.12 -8.74
CA ASN A 31 18.49 19.78 -7.45
C ASN A 31 17.72 18.98 -6.39
N PRO A 32 18.41 18.37 -5.41
CA PRO A 32 17.78 17.48 -4.43
C PRO A 32 16.88 18.22 -3.42
N SER A 33 16.89 19.55 -3.40
CA SER A 33 16.04 20.36 -2.50
C SER A 33 14.66 20.67 -3.09
N VAL A 34 14.40 20.28 -4.35
CA VAL A 34 13.11 20.53 -5.00
C VAL A 34 12.08 19.49 -4.52
N ASN A 35 10.82 19.92 -4.33
CA ASN A 35 9.69 19.09 -3.91
C ASN A 35 9.89 18.36 -2.56
N THR A 36 10.66 18.97 -1.65
CA THR A 36 10.93 18.44 -0.29
C THR A 36 9.97 18.95 0.78
N THR A 37 8.94 19.70 0.37
CA THR A 37 7.87 20.20 1.24
C THR A 37 6.53 19.89 0.60
N ALA A 38 5.45 19.96 1.39
CA ALA A 38 4.11 19.65 0.90
C ALA A 38 3.75 20.38 -0.40
N PRO A 39 3.12 19.72 -1.37
CA PRO A 39 2.65 20.35 -2.61
C PRO A 39 1.71 21.52 -2.35
N THR A 40 1.78 22.55 -3.19
CA THR A 40 0.97 23.77 -3.12
C THR A 40 0.13 23.99 -4.39
N GLY A 41 -0.68 25.03 -4.40
CA GLY A 41 -1.50 25.38 -5.58
C GLY A 41 -2.53 24.31 -5.90
N ALA A 42 -2.60 23.88 -7.14
CA ALA A 42 -3.53 22.85 -7.60
C ALA A 42 -3.26 21.45 -7.00
N LEU A 43 -2.07 21.23 -6.45
CA LEU A 43 -1.67 19.98 -5.83
C LEU A 43 -1.77 20.01 -4.29
N THR A 44 -2.33 21.08 -3.72
CA THR A 44 -2.52 21.16 -2.27
C THR A 44 -3.35 19.98 -1.75
N GLY A 45 -2.87 19.35 -0.68
CA GLY A 45 -3.55 18.22 -0.05
C GLY A 45 -3.40 16.88 -0.79
N SER A 46 -2.46 16.77 -1.74
CA SER A 46 -2.25 15.57 -2.55
C SER A 46 -1.53 14.41 -1.83
N GLY A 47 -1.73 14.28 -0.53
CA GLY A 47 -1.34 13.09 0.22
C GLY A 47 -0.15 13.27 1.16
N TRP A 48 0.67 14.31 0.99
CA TRP A 48 1.85 14.57 1.84
C TRP A 48 1.57 14.50 3.34
N GLN A 49 0.43 14.99 3.75
CA GLN A 49 -0.01 15.02 5.14
C GLN A 49 -0.35 13.64 5.74
N TYR A 50 -0.45 12.61 4.90
CA TYR A 50 -0.78 11.24 5.31
C TYR A 50 0.45 10.33 5.38
N GLU A 51 1.60 10.81 4.89
CA GLU A 51 2.85 10.08 4.92
C GLU A 51 3.54 10.20 6.29
N GLY A 52 4.00 9.06 6.79
CA GLY A 52 4.84 8.98 7.98
C GLY A 52 6.10 8.16 7.71
N GLN A 53 7.10 8.33 8.57
CA GLN A 53 8.36 7.63 8.45
C GLN A 53 8.29 6.28 9.16
N PHE A 54 8.67 5.21 8.44
CA PHE A 54 8.81 3.85 8.93
C PHE A 54 10.26 3.36 8.70
N GLY A 55 11.15 3.65 9.64
CA GLY A 55 12.58 3.46 9.44
C GLY A 55 13.11 4.32 8.28
N PRO A 56 13.81 3.71 7.30
CA PRO A 56 14.25 4.44 6.10
C PRO A 56 13.13 4.66 5.07
N PHE A 57 11.99 4.00 5.21
CA PHE A 57 10.88 4.04 4.26
C PHE A 57 9.75 4.97 4.71
N LEU A 58 8.70 5.05 3.88
CA LEU A 58 7.44 5.67 4.22
C LEU A 58 6.36 4.62 4.47
N GLY A 59 5.30 5.07 5.12
CA GLY A 59 4.02 4.41 5.21
C GLY A 59 2.92 5.46 5.22
N THR A 60 1.74 5.11 4.74
CA THR A 60 0.59 6.00 4.64
C THR A 60 -0.43 5.68 5.71
N ALA A 61 -0.79 6.63 6.56
CA ALA A 61 -1.89 6.49 7.52
C ALA A 61 -3.21 6.28 6.76
N ILE A 62 -3.98 5.23 7.09
CA ILE A 62 -5.24 4.86 6.40
C ILE A 62 -6.43 4.70 7.33
N SER A 63 -6.23 4.73 8.64
CA SER A 63 -7.27 4.72 9.66
C SER A 63 -6.72 5.30 10.98
N PRO A 64 -7.54 5.49 12.02
CA PRO A 64 -7.06 5.98 13.32
C PRO A 64 -5.94 5.14 13.94
N HIS A 65 -5.81 3.87 13.58
CA HIS A 65 -4.86 2.95 14.20
C HIS A 65 -3.97 2.20 13.20
N HIS A 66 -4.07 2.52 11.89
CA HIS A 66 -3.37 1.73 10.88
C HIS A 66 -2.64 2.61 9.86
N PHE A 67 -1.46 2.17 9.46
CA PHE A 67 -0.80 2.63 8.25
C PHE A 67 -0.52 1.46 7.30
N ILE A 68 -0.40 1.75 6.01
CA ILE A 68 -0.16 0.77 4.95
C ILE A 68 1.22 1.00 4.31
N THR A 69 1.89 -0.08 3.94
CA THR A 69 3.16 -0.11 3.23
C THR A 69 3.27 -1.42 2.43
N VAL A 70 4.48 -1.83 2.05
CA VAL A 70 4.75 -3.08 1.32
C VAL A 70 5.51 -4.09 2.19
N LYS A 71 5.32 -5.40 1.92
CA LYS A 71 5.91 -6.49 2.71
C LYS A 71 7.43 -6.51 2.69
N HIS A 72 8.04 -6.23 1.52
CA HIS A 72 9.49 -6.36 1.35
C HIS A 72 10.30 -5.32 2.13
N VAL A 73 9.69 -4.27 2.68
CA VAL A 73 10.37 -3.37 3.63
C VAL A 73 10.54 -3.99 5.02
N GLY A 74 9.88 -5.13 5.28
CA GLY A 74 10.00 -5.89 6.52
C GLY A 74 9.46 -5.15 7.75
N MET A 75 10.16 -5.32 8.87
CA MET A 75 10.02 -4.52 10.10
C MET A 75 11.11 -3.47 10.13
N ALA A 76 10.98 -2.46 9.27
CA ALA A 76 12.00 -1.41 9.12
C ALA A 76 12.17 -0.56 10.38
N SER A 77 11.17 -0.54 11.27
CA SER A 77 11.19 0.14 12.56
C SER A 77 10.16 -0.52 13.51
N ASP A 78 10.31 -0.32 14.80
CA ASP A 78 9.33 -0.66 15.84
C ASP A 78 8.35 0.48 16.13
N VAL A 79 8.55 1.63 15.46
CA VAL A 79 7.68 2.82 15.56
C VAL A 79 7.34 3.37 14.18
N PHE A 80 6.16 3.94 14.06
CA PHE A 80 5.74 4.79 12.95
C PHE A 80 5.81 6.25 13.40
N SER A 81 6.71 7.04 12.81
CA SER A 81 6.86 8.47 13.11
C SER A 81 5.94 9.29 12.21
N TYR A 82 4.88 9.84 12.78
CA TYR A 82 3.84 10.51 12.03
C TYR A 82 3.48 11.85 12.67
N GLN A 83 3.57 12.93 11.88
CA GLN A 83 3.32 14.31 12.32
C GLN A 83 4.05 14.68 13.62
N GLY A 84 5.32 14.27 13.73
CA GLY A 84 6.18 14.58 14.88
C GLY A 84 5.95 13.71 16.13
N VAL A 85 5.07 12.71 16.06
CA VAL A 85 4.78 11.76 17.14
C VAL A 85 5.22 10.36 16.73
N ASN A 86 5.81 9.60 17.66
CA ASN A 86 6.17 8.21 17.47
C ASN A 86 5.06 7.30 17.99
N TYR A 87 4.52 6.44 17.12
CA TYR A 87 3.48 5.46 17.42
C TYR A 87 4.10 4.07 17.41
N PRO A 88 4.18 3.37 18.57
CA PRO A 88 4.69 1.99 18.62
C PRO A 88 3.87 1.04 17.77
N ILE A 89 4.54 0.12 17.06
CA ILE A 89 3.89 -0.94 16.29
C ILE A 89 3.31 -1.98 17.25
N VAL A 90 2.07 -2.38 17.04
CA VAL A 90 1.37 -3.43 17.81
C VAL A 90 1.43 -4.77 17.09
N GLN A 91 1.02 -4.78 15.81
CA GLN A 91 1.01 -5.95 14.95
C GLN A 91 0.96 -5.56 13.48
N TYR A 92 1.01 -6.56 12.60
CA TYR A 92 0.85 -6.33 11.16
C TYR A 92 -0.06 -7.39 10.53
N PHE A 93 -0.59 -7.05 9.37
CA PHE A 93 -1.44 -7.89 8.54
C PHE A 93 -0.88 -7.90 7.13
N ASP A 94 -0.63 -9.08 6.59
CA ASP A 94 -0.17 -9.28 5.22
C ASP A 94 -1.34 -9.61 4.31
N ASP A 95 -1.44 -8.92 3.18
CA ASP A 95 -2.40 -9.31 2.14
C ASP A 95 -1.96 -10.65 1.51
N PRO A 96 -2.80 -11.70 1.55
CA PRO A 96 -2.44 -13.00 0.97
C PRO A 96 -2.29 -12.94 -0.56
N GLY A 97 -2.88 -11.94 -1.23
CA GLY A 97 -2.92 -11.84 -2.69
C GLY A 97 -1.96 -10.82 -3.30
N SER A 98 -1.29 -10.00 -2.50
CA SER A 98 -0.35 -8.98 -2.99
C SER A 98 0.79 -8.72 -2.02
N GLU A 99 1.66 -7.74 -2.34
CA GLU A 99 2.75 -7.28 -1.48
C GLU A 99 2.32 -6.19 -0.47
N LEU A 100 1.03 -5.92 -0.30
CA LEU A 100 0.56 -4.96 0.72
C LEU A 100 0.72 -5.52 2.13
N ARG A 101 1.12 -4.62 3.04
CA ARG A 101 1.15 -4.84 4.48
C ARG A 101 0.50 -3.66 5.21
N ILE A 102 -0.37 -3.95 6.15
CA ILE A 102 -0.93 -2.97 7.08
C ILE A 102 -0.34 -3.21 8.45
N PHE A 103 0.11 -2.15 9.10
CA PHE A 103 0.54 -2.16 10.50
C PHE A 103 -0.51 -1.50 11.37
N GLU A 104 -0.77 -2.09 12.52
CA GLU A 104 -1.50 -1.47 13.61
C GLU A 104 -0.54 -0.78 14.57
N VAL A 105 -0.90 0.41 15.03
CA VAL A 105 -0.11 1.21 15.97
C VAL A 105 -0.84 1.44 17.28
N ALA A 106 -0.10 1.57 18.36
CA ALA A 106 -0.62 2.02 19.64
C ALA A 106 -0.90 3.53 19.60
N GLY A 107 -2.10 3.92 20.01
CA GLY A 107 -2.54 5.32 19.98
C GLY A 107 -3.46 5.62 18.80
N THR A 108 -3.73 6.90 18.55
CA THR A 108 -4.65 7.35 17.52
C THR A 108 -3.95 8.31 16.57
N LEU A 109 -3.86 7.94 15.29
CA LEU A 109 -3.34 8.80 14.21
C LEU A 109 -4.35 9.94 13.98
N PRO A 110 -3.91 11.21 13.98
CA PRO A 110 -4.81 12.37 13.96
C PRO A 110 -5.54 12.55 12.61
N THR A 111 -4.90 12.11 11.52
CA THR A 111 -5.46 12.17 10.16
C THR A 111 -5.04 10.94 9.37
N TYR A 112 -5.83 10.58 8.35
CA TYR A 112 -5.55 9.42 7.49
C TYR A 112 -6.14 9.62 6.10
N ALA A 113 -5.55 8.94 5.11
CA ALA A 113 -5.89 9.06 3.70
C ALA A 113 -7.25 8.43 3.40
N PRO A 114 -8.14 9.12 2.67
CA PRO A 114 -9.28 8.47 2.06
C PRO A 114 -8.78 7.52 0.94
N LEU A 115 -9.39 6.33 0.85
CA LEU A 115 -9.00 5.31 -0.12
C LEU A 115 -9.67 5.55 -1.46
N TYR A 116 -8.92 5.35 -2.56
CA TYR A 116 -9.46 5.34 -3.91
C TYR A 116 -10.21 4.03 -4.15
N SER A 117 -11.50 4.12 -4.44
CA SER A 117 -12.38 2.95 -4.54
C SER A 117 -12.90 2.67 -5.96
N ARG A 118 -12.53 3.51 -6.95
CA ARG A 118 -12.97 3.37 -8.33
C ARG A 118 -11.93 2.58 -9.13
N SER A 119 -12.37 1.91 -10.20
CA SER A 119 -11.50 1.14 -11.10
C SER A 119 -11.23 1.88 -12.42
N ASP A 120 -11.13 3.22 -12.35
CA ASP A 120 -10.97 4.12 -13.50
C ASP A 120 -9.65 4.91 -13.42
N GLU A 121 -8.60 4.33 -12.85
CA GLU A 121 -7.31 4.98 -12.65
C GLU A 121 -6.55 5.22 -13.96
N LEU A 122 -6.78 4.40 -15.00
CA LEU A 122 -6.10 4.52 -16.29
C LEU A 122 -6.27 5.93 -16.89
N GLY A 123 -5.16 6.57 -17.24
CA GLY A 123 -5.12 7.92 -17.78
C GLY A 123 -5.28 9.03 -16.73
N ARG A 124 -5.46 8.71 -15.46
CA ARG A 124 -5.55 9.73 -14.40
C ARG A 124 -4.18 10.30 -14.06
N GLY A 125 -4.12 11.61 -13.89
CA GLY A 125 -2.95 12.26 -13.29
C GLY A 125 -2.80 11.84 -11.82
N LEU A 126 -1.57 11.67 -11.39
CA LEU A 126 -1.22 11.24 -10.04
C LEU A 126 -0.15 12.14 -9.41
N VAL A 127 -0.09 12.14 -8.10
CA VAL A 127 1.06 12.57 -7.30
C VAL A 127 1.65 11.34 -6.63
N VAL A 128 2.97 11.17 -6.76
CA VAL A 128 3.72 10.10 -6.12
C VAL A 128 4.63 10.69 -5.06
N ILE A 129 4.73 10.03 -3.90
CA ILE A 129 5.54 10.45 -2.75
C ILE A 129 6.44 9.30 -2.36
N GLY A 130 7.70 9.61 -2.06
CA GLY A 130 8.69 8.62 -1.65
C GLY A 130 9.92 9.23 -1.01
N ARG A 131 10.91 8.37 -0.69
CA ARG A 131 12.20 8.72 -0.08
C ARG A 131 13.37 7.99 -0.75
N GLY A 132 13.30 7.71 -2.05
CA GLY A 132 14.30 7.01 -2.84
C GLY A 132 15.54 7.86 -3.24
N THR A 133 16.24 7.61 -4.38
CA THR A 133 17.53 8.24 -4.73
C THR A 133 17.38 9.64 -5.34
N GLN A 134 18.45 10.43 -5.29
CA GLN A 134 18.62 11.59 -6.13
C GLN A 134 18.80 11.17 -7.60
N ARG A 135 18.66 12.12 -8.52
CA ARG A 135 19.02 11.92 -9.92
C ARG A 135 20.54 11.82 -10.07
N GLY A 136 21.00 10.73 -10.66
CA GLY A 136 22.42 10.46 -10.89
C GLY A 136 22.96 10.95 -12.22
N ALA A 137 23.96 10.23 -12.76
CA ALA A 137 24.61 10.57 -14.01
C ALA A 137 23.67 10.44 -15.22
N PRO A 138 23.80 11.31 -16.24
CA PRO A 138 23.02 11.18 -17.47
C PRO A 138 23.44 9.96 -18.29
N ILE A 139 22.47 9.30 -18.90
CA ILE A 139 22.65 8.15 -19.78
C ILE A 139 22.42 8.61 -21.22
N TYR A 140 23.36 8.28 -22.09
CA TYR A 140 23.32 8.62 -23.51
C TYR A 140 23.35 7.39 -24.40
N GLN A 141 22.58 7.44 -25.48
CA GLN A 141 22.68 6.55 -26.64
C GLN A 141 23.30 7.35 -27.79
N GLY A 142 24.59 7.13 -28.05
CA GLY A 142 25.37 8.03 -28.90
C GLY A 142 25.44 9.44 -28.30
N THR A 143 24.82 10.41 -28.96
CA THR A 143 24.73 11.80 -28.47
C THR A 143 23.37 12.16 -27.86
N LYS A 144 22.39 11.24 -27.93
CA LYS A 144 21.03 11.47 -27.44
C LYS A 144 20.95 11.12 -25.95
N LEU A 145 20.52 12.06 -25.13
CA LEU A 145 20.14 11.80 -23.74
C LEU A 145 18.93 10.85 -23.71
N CYS A 146 18.98 9.85 -22.84
CA CYS A 146 17.92 8.83 -22.71
C CYS A 146 17.33 8.75 -21.31
N GLY A 147 18.00 9.31 -20.33
CA GLY A 147 17.59 9.28 -18.92
C GLY A 147 18.78 9.51 -18.00
N TRP A 148 18.64 9.01 -16.79
CA TRP A 148 19.67 9.16 -15.75
C TRP A 148 19.77 7.89 -14.90
N GLU A 149 20.96 7.55 -14.47
CA GLU A 149 21.17 6.57 -13.42
C GLU A 149 20.53 7.03 -12.09
N TRP A 150 20.31 6.11 -11.18
CA TRP A 150 20.04 6.49 -9.82
C TRP A 150 21.30 7.06 -9.16
N GLY A 151 21.12 8.16 -8.46
CA GLY A 151 22.19 8.83 -7.73
C GLY A 151 22.30 8.37 -6.28
N PRO A 152 23.07 9.10 -5.47
CA PRO A 152 23.23 8.79 -4.06
C PRO A 152 21.96 9.07 -3.26
N THR A 153 21.85 8.41 -2.13
CA THR A 153 20.79 8.51 -1.14
C THR A 153 20.90 9.75 -0.27
N ASP A 154 19.78 10.37 0.09
CA ASP A 154 19.72 11.40 1.12
C ASP A 154 18.58 11.22 2.13
N MET A 155 17.74 10.19 1.95
CA MET A 155 16.58 9.89 2.79
C MET A 155 15.62 11.08 2.97
N VAL A 156 15.53 11.96 1.99
CA VAL A 156 14.65 13.12 2.01
C VAL A 156 13.36 12.78 1.29
N GLN A 157 12.24 12.96 1.97
CA GLN A 157 10.92 12.79 1.35
C GLN A 157 10.70 13.83 0.25
N ARG A 158 10.26 13.33 -0.93
CA ARG A 158 9.92 14.14 -2.11
C ARG A 158 8.61 13.70 -2.71
N TRP A 159 8.06 14.56 -3.53
CA TRP A 159 6.91 14.25 -4.37
C TRP A 159 7.19 14.61 -5.82
N GLY A 160 6.47 13.94 -6.72
CA GLY A 160 6.42 14.28 -8.13
C GLY A 160 5.04 13.99 -8.71
N GLU A 161 4.87 14.30 -10.00
CA GLU A 161 3.67 14.02 -10.77
C GLU A 161 3.96 12.96 -11.82
N ASN A 162 2.93 12.22 -12.21
CA ASN A 162 2.94 11.34 -13.36
C ASN A 162 1.49 11.07 -13.81
N GLN A 163 1.31 10.13 -14.71
CA GLN A 163 0.00 9.68 -15.18
C GLN A 163 -0.05 8.15 -15.18
N VAL A 164 -1.17 7.57 -14.75
CA VAL A 164 -1.37 6.13 -14.84
C VAL A 164 -1.40 5.73 -16.31
N SER A 165 -0.36 5.05 -16.78
CA SER A 165 -0.18 4.61 -18.16
C SER A 165 -0.83 3.24 -18.42
N ASP A 166 -0.92 2.40 -17.37
CA ASP A 166 -1.61 1.11 -17.39
C ASP A 166 -2.13 0.73 -15.99
N ALA A 167 -3.20 -0.09 -15.96
CA ALA A 167 -3.80 -0.60 -14.72
C ALA A 167 -4.32 -2.02 -14.96
N TYR A 168 -3.69 -3.00 -14.34
CA TYR A 168 -4.05 -4.42 -14.50
C TYR A 168 -3.90 -5.20 -13.18
N GLY A 169 -4.90 -6.06 -12.89
CA GLY A 169 -4.94 -6.79 -11.64
C GLY A 169 -4.81 -5.86 -10.43
N TYR A 170 -3.80 -6.11 -9.60
CA TYR A 170 -3.47 -5.33 -8.42
C TYR A 170 -2.32 -4.31 -8.64
N ILE A 171 -2.00 -3.98 -9.89
CA ILE A 171 -0.90 -3.09 -10.27
C ILE A 171 -1.42 -1.83 -10.97
N LEU A 172 -0.86 -0.68 -10.62
CA LEU A 172 -0.82 0.54 -11.42
C LEU A 172 0.59 0.69 -11.99
N TYR A 173 0.69 1.11 -13.24
CA TYR A 173 1.96 1.42 -13.89
C TYR A 173 1.94 2.87 -14.37
N ALA A 174 3.05 3.58 -14.19
CA ALA A 174 3.26 4.93 -14.70
C ALA A 174 4.61 5.00 -15.42
N ALA A 175 4.57 5.37 -16.70
CA ALA A 175 5.75 5.53 -17.54
C ALA A 175 6.43 6.87 -17.27
N PHE A 176 7.75 6.93 -17.42
CA PHE A 176 8.53 8.15 -17.26
C PHE A 176 8.69 8.86 -18.60
N ASP A 177 7.86 9.84 -18.85
CA ASP A 177 7.73 10.48 -20.17
C ASP A 177 8.56 11.76 -20.28
N GLU A 178 9.29 11.94 -21.41
CA GLU A 178 10.09 13.14 -21.72
C GLU A 178 9.24 14.42 -21.77
N ASN A 179 7.98 14.29 -22.18
CA ASN A 179 7.02 15.39 -22.25
C ASN A 179 5.82 15.17 -21.31
N GLY A 180 6.12 14.65 -20.11
CA GLY A 180 5.13 14.30 -19.10
C GLY A 180 4.60 15.50 -18.31
N LYS A 181 4.32 15.31 -17.05
CA LYS A 181 3.78 16.35 -16.16
C LYS A 181 4.84 17.40 -15.82
N PRO A 182 4.44 18.58 -15.30
CA PRO A 182 5.39 19.62 -14.87
C PRO A 182 6.42 19.15 -13.84
N ASN A 183 6.03 18.24 -12.94
CA ASN A 183 6.92 17.61 -11.98
C ASN A 183 7.05 16.09 -12.29
N GLU A 184 7.22 15.77 -13.58
CA GLU A 184 7.35 14.39 -14.02
C GLU A 184 8.39 13.65 -13.20
N ALA A 185 8.02 12.45 -12.70
CA ALA A 185 8.80 11.72 -11.74
C ALA A 185 8.84 10.22 -12.00
N HIS A 186 9.95 9.61 -11.57
CA HIS A 186 10.16 8.18 -11.51
C HIS A 186 10.54 7.77 -10.08
N LEU A 187 10.32 6.51 -9.74
CA LEU A 187 10.75 5.93 -8.48
C LEU A 187 12.14 5.30 -8.60
N SER A 188 12.75 5.11 -7.45
CA SER A 188 14.04 4.44 -7.28
C SER A 188 14.04 3.54 -6.05
N SER A 189 15.18 2.92 -5.71
CA SER A 189 15.30 2.16 -4.46
C SER A 189 15.00 3.05 -3.27
N GLY A 190 14.20 2.57 -2.31
CA GLY A 190 13.80 3.28 -1.10
C GLY A 190 12.49 4.08 -1.19
N ASP A 191 11.93 4.23 -2.38
CA ASP A 191 10.56 4.75 -2.54
C ASP A 191 9.49 3.73 -2.14
N SER A 192 9.88 2.48 -1.89
CA SER A 192 8.99 1.41 -1.43
C SER A 192 8.18 1.83 -0.21
N GLY A 193 6.87 1.56 -0.26
CA GLY A 193 5.95 1.88 0.83
C GLY A 193 5.44 3.33 0.87
N GLY A 194 6.03 4.24 0.09
CA GLY A 194 5.43 5.55 -0.18
C GLY A 194 4.18 5.42 -1.06
N ALA A 195 3.52 6.50 -1.36
CA ALA A 195 2.16 6.46 -1.89
C ALA A 195 1.97 7.14 -3.24
N VAL A 196 0.94 6.68 -3.94
CA VAL A 196 0.36 7.30 -5.13
C VAL A 196 -1.02 7.83 -4.79
N PHE A 197 -1.25 9.12 -5.06
CA PHE A 197 -2.54 9.78 -4.87
C PHE A 197 -3.15 10.21 -6.19
N ILE A 198 -4.46 10.05 -6.33
CA ILE A 198 -5.26 10.50 -7.49
C ILE A 198 -6.35 11.44 -6.99
N ASN A 199 -6.55 12.56 -7.70
CA ASN A 199 -7.65 13.49 -7.41
C ASN A 199 -8.98 12.92 -7.96
N ASP A 200 -9.93 12.70 -7.05
CA ASP A 200 -11.27 12.22 -7.36
C ASP A 200 -12.30 13.30 -6.96
N GLY A 201 -12.67 14.12 -7.94
CA GLY A 201 -13.68 15.17 -7.73
C GLY A 201 -13.27 16.25 -6.72
N GLY A 202 -12.00 16.62 -6.66
CA GLY A 202 -11.47 17.63 -5.73
C GLY A 202 -10.89 17.06 -4.43
N THR A 203 -11.01 15.75 -4.21
CA THR A 203 -10.42 15.05 -3.06
C THR A 203 -9.27 14.16 -3.52
N TRP A 204 -8.08 14.35 -2.96
CA TRP A 204 -6.96 13.46 -3.19
C TRP A 204 -7.12 12.19 -2.37
N LYS A 205 -7.09 11.03 -3.04
CA LYS A 205 -7.31 9.71 -2.46
C LYS A 205 -6.12 8.81 -2.72
N LEU A 206 -5.77 7.98 -1.74
CA LEU A 206 -4.72 6.97 -1.86
C LEU A 206 -5.16 5.94 -2.91
N ALA A 207 -4.41 5.87 -4.01
CA ALA A 207 -4.69 4.99 -5.15
C ALA A 207 -3.68 3.84 -5.28
N GLY A 208 -2.45 4.01 -4.78
CA GLY A 208 -1.41 2.99 -4.85
C GLY A 208 -0.35 3.13 -3.77
N ILE A 209 0.38 2.03 -3.54
CA ILE A 209 1.58 2.00 -2.68
C ILE A 209 2.77 1.62 -3.56
N ASN A 210 3.83 2.41 -3.52
CA ASN A 210 5.05 2.23 -4.33
C ASN A 210 5.66 0.85 -4.10
N PHE A 211 5.89 0.11 -5.19
CA PHE A 211 6.26 -1.30 -5.10
C PHE A 211 7.56 -1.64 -5.83
N SER A 212 7.68 -1.28 -7.11
CA SER A 212 8.78 -1.70 -7.96
C SER A 212 8.98 -0.74 -9.14
N VAL A 213 10.02 -0.95 -9.92
CA VAL A 213 10.37 -0.18 -11.12
C VAL A 213 10.85 -1.11 -12.23
N ASP A 214 10.90 -0.59 -13.47
CA ASP A 214 11.55 -1.28 -14.57
C ASP A 214 13.07 -1.28 -14.41
N GLY A 215 13.70 -2.34 -14.88
CA GLY A 215 15.16 -2.53 -14.83
C GLY A 215 15.55 -3.82 -14.09
N PRO A 216 16.83 -4.01 -13.77
CA PRO A 216 17.95 -3.16 -14.18
C PRO A 216 18.22 -3.23 -15.69
N PHE A 217 18.97 -2.26 -16.18
CA PHE A 217 19.37 -2.16 -17.60
C PHE A 217 20.88 -2.43 -17.77
N SER A 218 21.32 -2.74 -19.00
CA SER A 218 22.73 -2.84 -19.33
C SER A 218 23.02 -2.34 -20.74
N THR A 219 24.30 -2.01 -21.03
CA THR A 219 24.74 -1.58 -22.36
C THR A 219 25.12 -2.74 -23.26
N THR A 220 25.27 -3.94 -22.72
CA THR A 220 25.58 -5.18 -23.45
C THR A 220 24.76 -6.35 -22.90
N PRO A 221 24.57 -7.46 -23.69
CA PRO A 221 23.68 -8.55 -23.26
C PRO A 221 24.09 -9.22 -21.92
N THR A 222 25.39 -9.19 -21.62
CA THR A 222 26.01 -9.88 -20.46
C THR A 222 26.83 -8.91 -19.61
N GLY A 223 26.69 -7.60 -19.82
CA GLY A 223 27.43 -6.56 -19.10
C GLY A 223 26.91 -6.30 -17.70
N SER A 224 27.65 -5.47 -16.97
CA SER A 224 27.20 -4.97 -15.67
C SER A 224 25.89 -4.23 -15.84
N SER A 225 24.92 -4.54 -14.99
CA SER A 225 23.63 -3.87 -14.96
C SER A 225 23.68 -2.61 -14.08
N PHE A 226 22.82 -1.66 -14.41
CA PHE A 226 22.61 -0.43 -13.66
C PHE A 226 21.11 -0.12 -13.51
N ASN A 227 20.74 0.59 -12.47
CA ASN A 227 19.39 1.05 -12.27
C ASN A 227 19.27 2.50 -12.76
N ALA A 228 18.19 2.79 -13.45
CA ALA A 228 17.98 4.08 -14.11
C ALA A 228 16.50 4.42 -14.26
N MET A 229 16.24 5.73 -14.40
CA MET A 229 15.01 6.26 -14.93
C MET A 229 15.23 6.69 -16.37
N LEU A 230 14.52 6.08 -17.28
CA LEU A 230 14.72 6.27 -18.72
C LEU A 230 13.42 6.75 -19.37
N PHE A 231 13.49 7.84 -20.11
CA PHE A 231 12.39 8.23 -21.00
C PHE A 231 12.53 7.60 -22.39
N ASP A 232 13.69 6.97 -22.66
CA ASP A 232 13.90 6.16 -23.87
C ASP A 232 14.96 5.07 -23.63
N ALA A 233 14.53 3.84 -23.36
CA ALA A 233 15.42 2.70 -23.10
C ALA A 233 15.90 1.98 -24.37
N ARG A 234 15.55 2.46 -25.57
CA ARG A 234 15.98 1.83 -26.84
C ARG A 234 17.51 1.78 -26.94
N GLY A 235 18.02 0.64 -27.42
CA GLY A 235 19.45 0.39 -27.55
C GLY A 235 20.12 -0.10 -26.27
N LEU A 236 19.41 -0.16 -25.16
CA LEU A 236 19.83 -0.84 -23.94
C LEU A 236 19.28 -2.27 -23.90
N TYR A 237 19.81 -3.07 -23.01
CA TYR A 237 19.35 -4.43 -22.73
C TYR A 237 18.56 -4.42 -21.41
N ASN A 238 17.44 -5.14 -21.40
CA ASN A 238 16.65 -5.35 -20.19
C ASN A 238 17.31 -6.40 -19.26
N CYS A 239 16.71 -6.63 -18.10
CA CYS A 239 17.20 -7.61 -17.12
C CYS A 239 17.24 -9.06 -17.60
N PHE A 240 16.65 -9.36 -18.76
CA PHE A 240 16.72 -10.68 -19.43
C PHE A 240 17.80 -10.73 -20.52
N GLY A 241 18.63 -9.70 -20.68
CA GLY A 241 19.65 -9.59 -21.72
C GLY A 241 19.07 -9.39 -23.13
N GLN A 242 17.82 -8.94 -23.24
CA GLN A 242 17.16 -8.67 -24.51
C GLN A 242 17.35 -7.20 -24.89
N LEU A 243 17.81 -6.96 -26.14
CA LEU A 243 17.93 -5.61 -26.68
C LEU A 243 16.54 -4.96 -26.82
N ILE A 244 16.37 -3.80 -26.25
CA ILE A 244 15.15 -3.01 -26.36
C ILE A 244 15.17 -2.29 -27.72
N THR A 245 14.28 -2.70 -28.62
CA THR A 245 14.14 -2.13 -29.96
C THR A 245 12.67 -1.78 -30.21
N ASP A 246 12.42 -0.55 -30.64
CA ASP A 246 11.09 -0.11 -31.08
C ASP A 246 11.24 1.05 -32.06
N SER A 247 10.20 1.36 -32.80
CA SER A 247 10.12 2.54 -33.67
C SER A 247 9.88 3.84 -32.90
N ALA A 248 9.28 3.76 -31.71
CA ALA A 248 8.99 4.88 -30.81
C ALA A 248 9.85 4.79 -29.53
N PRO A 249 10.04 5.90 -28.79
CA PRO A 249 10.65 5.86 -27.47
C PRO A 249 9.99 4.82 -26.55
N VAL A 250 10.79 4.14 -25.75
CA VAL A 250 10.36 3.13 -24.78
C VAL A 250 10.74 3.63 -23.39
N PRO A 251 9.87 4.36 -22.71
CA PRO A 251 10.14 4.81 -21.34
C PRO A 251 10.17 3.64 -20.37
N SER A 252 11.04 3.70 -19.37
CA SER A 252 10.88 2.91 -18.14
C SER A 252 9.76 3.51 -17.28
N GLY A 253 9.31 2.75 -16.31
CA GLY A 253 8.26 3.23 -15.41
C GLY A 253 8.34 2.59 -14.03
N PHE A 254 7.38 2.93 -13.21
CA PHE A 254 7.24 2.37 -11.87
C PHE A 254 5.88 1.69 -11.68
N TYR A 255 5.87 0.81 -10.71
CA TYR A 255 4.71 0.01 -10.32
C TYR A 255 4.27 0.40 -8.92
N ALA A 256 2.96 0.55 -8.73
CA ALA A 256 2.34 0.71 -7.42
C ALA A 256 1.26 -0.36 -7.20
N LEU A 257 1.13 -0.84 -5.98
CA LEU A 257 0.07 -1.78 -5.59
C LEU A 257 -1.27 -1.02 -5.52
N ARG A 258 -2.20 -1.44 -6.34
CA ARG A 258 -3.47 -0.78 -6.61
C ARG A 258 -4.45 -0.93 -5.43
N ILE A 259 -4.80 0.17 -4.78
CA ILE A 259 -5.68 0.19 -3.60
C ILE A 259 -7.10 -0.28 -3.95
N SER A 260 -7.68 0.17 -5.06
CA SER A 260 -9.04 -0.18 -5.45
C SER A 260 -9.24 -1.69 -5.65
N ALA A 261 -8.20 -2.39 -6.10
CA ALA A 261 -8.22 -3.85 -6.30
C ALA A 261 -8.14 -4.63 -4.98
N GLN A 262 -7.54 -4.04 -3.93
CA GLN A 262 -7.34 -4.68 -2.62
C GLN A 262 -8.26 -4.10 -1.54
N LEU A 263 -9.19 -3.24 -1.92
CA LEU A 263 -10.08 -2.54 -1.00
C LEU A 263 -10.86 -3.47 -0.04
N PRO A 264 -11.40 -4.63 -0.49
CA PRO A 264 -12.10 -5.55 0.42
C PRO A 264 -11.19 -6.07 1.55
N TRP A 265 -9.93 -6.44 1.23
CA TRP A 265 -8.97 -6.88 2.23
C TRP A 265 -8.58 -5.72 3.17
N ILE A 266 -8.25 -4.54 2.63
CA ILE A 266 -7.91 -3.37 3.45
C ILE A 266 -9.04 -3.06 4.44
N GLN A 267 -10.30 -3.04 3.97
CA GLN A 267 -11.46 -2.78 4.81
C GLN A 267 -11.67 -3.85 5.88
N SER A 268 -11.39 -5.13 5.59
CA SER A 268 -11.49 -6.20 6.57
C SER A 268 -10.50 -6.06 7.72
N VAL A 269 -9.37 -5.39 7.50
CA VAL A 269 -8.36 -5.11 8.52
C VAL A 269 -8.70 -3.86 9.31
N ILE A 270 -9.00 -2.74 8.63
CA ILE A 270 -9.17 -1.44 9.30
C ILE A 270 -10.55 -1.22 9.91
N SER A 271 -11.55 -2.02 9.52
CA SER A 271 -12.92 -1.96 10.00
C SER A 271 -13.45 -3.39 10.18
N PRO A 272 -12.86 -4.18 11.09
CA PRO A 272 -13.34 -5.55 11.29
C PRO A 272 -14.82 -5.53 11.66
N PRO A 273 -15.63 -6.50 11.19
CA PRO A 273 -17.03 -6.59 11.55
C PRO A 273 -17.16 -6.69 13.07
N ALA A 274 -18.17 -6.02 13.61
CA ALA A 274 -18.47 -6.12 15.05
C ALA A 274 -18.57 -7.59 15.45
N PRO A 275 -18.02 -7.98 16.60
CA PRO A 275 -18.10 -9.37 17.05
C PRO A 275 -19.57 -9.79 17.07
N THR A 276 -19.85 -10.93 16.44
CA THR A 276 -21.21 -11.51 16.49
C THR A 276 -21.59 -11.64 17.95
N PRO A 277 -22.77 -11.11 18.39
CA PRO A 277 -23.17 -11.21 19.77
C PRO A 277 -23.14 -12.68 20.19
N THR A 278 -22.40 -12.98 21.25
CA THR A 278 -22.39 -14.31 21.85
C THR A 278 -23.84 -14.65 22.18
N PRO A 279 -24.37 -15.80 21.75
CA PRO A 279 -25.74 -16.16 22.07
C PRO A 279 -25.95 -16.09 23.58
N THR A 280 -26.90 -15.26 24.01
CA THR A 280 -27.27 -15.17 25.41
C THR A 280 -27.62 -16.57 25.87
N PRO A 281 -27.01 -17.08 26.97
CA PRO A 281 -27.33 -18.42 27.43
C PRO A 281 -28.84 -18.52 27.64
N THR A 282 -29.45 -19.50 26.99
CA THR A 282 -30.87 -19.81 27.19
C THR A 282 -31.08 -20.05 28.69
N PRO A 283 -32.01 -19.37 29.36
CA PRO A 283 -32.24 -19.58 30.78
C PRO A 283 -32.49 -21.05 31.03
N THR A 284 -31.70 -21.64 31.91
CA THR A 284 -31.92 -23.03 32.37
C THR A 284 -33.34 -23.12 32.93
N PRO A 285 -34.19 -24.05 32.49
CA PRO A 285 -35.54 -24.16 33.02
C PRO A 285 -35.47 -24.31 34.54
N VAL A 286 -36.13 -23.41 35.24
CA VAL A 286 -36.29 -23.55 36.70
C VAL A 286 -36.99 -24.84 36.97
N PRO A 287 -36.48 -25.74 37.83
CA PRO A 287 -37.13 -26.98 38.16
C PRO A 287 -38.54 -26.71 38.66
N THR A 288 -39.57 -27.24 38.02
CA THR A 288 -40.95 -27.15 38.45
C THR A 288 -41.04 -27.81 39.82
N ALA A 289 -41.54 -27.07 40.81
CA ALA A 289 -41.73 -27.60 42.15
C ALA A 289 -42.51 -28.92 42.11
N THR A 290 -41.92 -29.99 42.67
CA THR A 290 -42.61 -31.27 42.85
C THR A 290 -43.85 -31.05 43.72
N PRO A 291 -45.07 -31.48 43.31
CA PRO A 291 -46.25 -31.27 44.13
C PRO A 291 -46.08 -31.95 45.49
N THR A 292 -46.29 -31.19 46.54
CA THR A 292 -46.31 -31.69 47.93
C THR A 292 -47.38 -32.80 48.04
N PRO A 293 -47.07 -34.00 48.54
CA PRO A 293 -48.06 -35.05 48.73
C PRO A 293 -49.18 -34.57 49.60
N THR A 294 -50.42 -34.73 49.12
CA THR A 294 -51.68 -34.43 49.86
C THR A 294 -51.68 -35.33 51.11
N PRO A 295 -51.93 -34.80 52.31
CA PRO A 295 -51.98 -35.63 53.51
C PRO A 295 -53.14 -36.61 53.39
N ASN A 296 -52.81 -37.89 53.71
CA ASN A 296 -53.77 -39.01 53.73
C ASN A 296 -54.88 -38.70 54.76
N PRO A 297 -56.15 -38.85 54.47
CA PRO A 297 -57.24 -38.56 55.44
C PRO A 297 -57.08 -39.47 56.67
N THR A 298 -57.13 -38.86 57.84
CA THR A 298 -57.13 -39.55 59.14
C THR A 298 -58.34 -40.41 59.24
N PRO A 299 -58.24 -41.70 59.63
CA PRO A 299 -59.41 -42.60 59.77
C PRO A 299 -60.35 -42.03 60.82
N THR A 300 -61.62 -41.97 60.48
CA THR A 300 -62.72 -41.59 61.40
C THR A 300 -62.88 -42.69 62.46
N PRO A 301 -62.99 -42.37 63.75
CA PRO A 301 -63.12 -43.34 64.79
C PRO A 301 -64.51 -44.03 64.67
N THR A 302 -64.50 -45.38 64.74
CA THR A 302 -65.69 -46.24 64.74
C THR A 302 -66.44 -46.04 66.04
N PRO A 303 -67.76 -45.79 66.01
CA PRO A 303 -68.54 -45.62 67.21
C PRO A 303 -68.59 -46.90 68.07
N THR A 304 -68.27 -46.79 69.36
CA THR A 304 -68.37 -47.87 70.35
C THR A 304 -69.80 -48.15 70.67
N ALA A 305 -70.21 -49.43 70.56
CA ALA A 305 -71.54 -49.87 70.89
C ALA A 305 -71.78 -49.71 72.40
N THR A 306 -72.90 -49.09 72.78
CA THR A 306 -73.35 -48.97 74.14
C THR A 306 -74.08 -50.28 74.56
N PRO A 307 -73.78 -50.89 75.72
CA PRO A 307 -74.46 -52.08 76.18
C PRO A 307 -75.82 -51.60 76.77
N THR A 308 -76.92 -52.36 76.39
CA THR A 308 -78.25 -52.23 76.88
C THR A 308 -78.46 -53.16 78.11
N PRO A 309 -79.26 -52.85 79.09
CA PRO A 309 -79.41 -53.50 80.36
C PRO A 309 -80.01 -54.89 80.35
#